data_085e32697ddec168b33ba7e3fecd4cb0
#
_entry.id   085e32697ddec168b33ba7e3fecd4cb0
#
_cell.length_a   1.000
_cell.length_b   1.000
_cell.length_c   1.000
_cell.angle_alpha   90.00
_cell.angle_beta   90.00
_cell.angle_gamma   90.00
#
_symmetry.space_group_name_H-M   'P 1'
#
loop_
_entity.id
_entity.type
_entity.pdbx_description
1 polymer ?
#
loop_
_entity_poly.entity_id
_entity_poly.type
_entity_poly.pdbx_seq_one_letter_code
_entity_poly.pdbx_strand_id
1 'polypeptide(L)'
;HGGRIFLQFTKDLDHAMQDRRQFLSAASSSLALAALGLPAAALAQQGLKLSGPQPFSFESLVARAQALAAKPYASTSNLPKDVLERIDYEQHGKIKYQTDDAVFRDGPGQFPVTFFHLGRFFQEPVHMHTLGRSGSNWFARELLYDASYFDMPADSPAHQMPDGAGFAGFRFQESRLADQSK
;
A
#
# COMPACT_ATOMS: atom_id res chain seq x y z
N HIS A 1 -18.12 -32.91 57.38
CA HIS A 1 -18.07 -33.31 55.94
C HIS A 1 -18.55 -32.20 54.99
N GLY A 2 -18.86 -30.96 55.50
CA GLY A 2 -19.38 -29.85 54.67
C GLY A 2 -18.33 -28.87 54.08
N GLY A 3 -17.06 -28.97 54.50
CA GLY A 3 -16.07 -27.95 54.14
C GLY A 3 -15.34 -28.18 52.81
N ARG A 4 -15.34 -29.40 52.24
CA ARG A 4 -14.62 -29.73 51.01
C ARG A 4 -15.38 -29.42 49.71
N ILE A 5 -16.68 -29.39 49.76
CA ILE A 5 -17.52 -29.13 48.59
C ILE A 5 -17.57 -27.62 48.27
N PHE A 6 -17.50 -26.79 49.31
CA PHE A 6 -17.54 -25.31 49.10
C PHE A 6 -16.26 -24.75 48.48
N LEU A 7 -15.09 -25.35 48.78
CA LEU A 7 -13.79 -24.96 48.20
C LEU A 7 -13.63 -25.40 46.75
N GLN A 8 -14.31 -26.46 46.31
CA GLN A 8 -14.28 -26.94 44.94
C GLN A 8 -15.12 -26.02 44.03
N PHE A 9 -16.27 -25.54 44.54
CA PHE A 9 -17.16 -24.69 43.76
C PHE A 9 -16.60 -23.28 43.51
N THR A 10 -15.83 -22.74 44.43
CA THR A 10 -15.15 -21.42 44.23
C THR A 10 -13.99 -21.50 43.28
N LYS A 11 -13.28 -22.64 43.20
CA LYS A 11 -12.17 -22.85 42.25
C LYS A 11 -12.65 -22.99 40.80
N ASP A 12 -13.79 -23.62 40.59
CA ASP A 12 -14.38 -23.80 39.27
C ASP A 12 -14.99 -22.49 38.73
N LEU A 13 -15.48 -21.61 39.63
CA LEU A 13 -15.95 -20.27 39.24
C LEU A 13 -14.81 -19.32 38.85
N ASP A 14 -13.68 -19.41 39.54
CA ASP A 14 -12.50 -18.59 39.20
C ASP A 14 -11.87 -19.02 37.85
N HIS A 15 -11.84 -20.32 37.55
CA HIS A 15 -11.38 -20.80 36.25
C HIS A 15 -12.32 -20.38 35.10
N ALA A 16 -13.63 -20.45 35.30
CA ALA A 16 -14.62 -20.03 34.32
C ALA A 16 -14.60 -18.51 34.06
N MET A 17 -14.21 -17.70 35.06
CA MET A 17 -14.07 -16.25 34.90
C MET A 17 -12.74 -15.84 34.22
N GLN A 18 -11.66 -16.61 34.44
CA GLN A 18 -10.40 -16.40 33.77
C GLN A 18 -10.47 -16.69 32.25
N ASP A 19 -11.17 -17.77 31.87
CA ASP A 19 -11.39 -18.10 30.46
C ASP A 19 -12.24 -17.07 29.73
N ARG A 20 -13.24 -16.48 30.38
CA ARG A 20 -14.05 -15.39 29.79
C ARG A 20 -13.23 -14.10 29.56
N ARG A 21 -12.30 -13.77 30.47
CA ARG A 21 -11.44 -12.60 30.32
C ARG A 21 -10.39 -12.79 29.21
N GLN A 22 -9.85 -13.99 29.03
CA GLN A 22 -8.93 -14.30 27.95
C GLN A 22 -9.66 -14.34 26.60
N PHE A 23 -10.90 -14.82 26.54
CA PHE A 23 -11.69 -14.81 25.31
C PHE A 23 -12.06 -13.39 24.86
N LEU A 24 -12.36 -12.49 25.80
CA LEU A 24 -12.66 -11.09 25.49
C LEU A 24 -11.39 -10.29 25.10
N SER A 25 -10.21 -10.64 25.61
CA SER A 25 -8.95 -10.00 25.21
C SER A 25 -8.46 -10.48 23.85
N ALA A 26 -8.73 -11.73 23.43
CA ALA A 26 -8.44 -12.23 22.11
C ALA A 26 -9.41 -11.69 21.03
N ALA A 27 -10.67 -11.42 21.41
CA ALA A 27 -11.65 -10.81 20.52
C ALA A 27 -11.40 -9.31 20.26
N SER A 28 -10.78 -8.61 21.24
CA SER A 28 -10.46 -7.18 21.09
C SER A 28 -9.32 -6.90 20.13
N SER A 29 -8.41 -7.86 19.92
CA SER A 29 -7.29 -7.73 18.98
C SER A 29 -7.72 -7.90 17.51
N SER A 30 -8.78 -8.64 17.25
CA SER A 30 -9.32 -8.85 15.90
C SER A 30 -10.28 -7.74 15.44
N LEU A 31 -10.89 -6.98 16.37
CA LEU A 31 -11.75 -5.84 16.00
C LEU A 31 -10.95 -4.57 15.62
N ALA A 32 -9.72 -4.43 16.10
CA ALA A 32 -8.88 -3.27 15.75
C ALA A 32 -8.39 -3.30 14.28
N LEU A 33 -8.33 -4.49 13.65
CA LEU A 33 -7.95 -4.62 12.24
C LEU A 33 -9.11 -4.32 11.27
N ALA A 34 -10.36 -4.47 11.70
CA ALA A 34 -11.53 -4.22 10.87
C ALA A 34 -11.88 -2.72 10.70
N ALA A 35 -11.26 -1.84 11.49
CA ALA A 35 -11.45 -0.38 11.40
C ALA A 35 -10.53 0.29 10.37
N LEU A 36 -9.54 -0.43 9.82
CA LEU A 36 -8.66 0.07 8.75
C LEU A 36 -9.30 -0.29 7.42
N GLY A 37 -10.01 0.65 6.83
CA GLY A 37 -10.82 0.54 5.62
C GLY A 37 -10.41 -0.58 4.63
N LEU A 38 -11.36 -1.41 4.27
CA LEU A 38 -11.23 -2.58 3.39
C LEU A 38 -10.30 -2.43 2.16
N PRO A 39 -10.23 -1.28 1.47
CA PRO A 39 -9.33 -1.18 0.31
C PRO A 39 -7.84 -1.26 0.65
N ALA A 40 -7.41 -0.70 1.79
CA ALA A 40 -5.99 -0.75 2.15
C ALA A 40 -5.54 -2.13 2.63
N ALA A 41 -6.40 -2.87 3.32
CA ALA A 41 -6.13 -4.25 3.71
C ALA A 41 -6.11 -5.19 2.48
N ALA A 42 -7.00 -4.98 1.52
CA ALA A 42 -7.01 -5.73 0.27
C ALA A 42 -5.74 -5.49 -0.57
N LEU A 43 -5.23 -4.26 -0.63
CA LEU A 43 -3.99 -3.93 -1.34
C LEU A 43 -2.75 -4.54 -0.65
N ALA A 44 -2.71 -4.54 0.68
CA ALA A 44 -1.62 -5.20 1.42
C ALA A 44 -1.63 -6.73 1.24
N GLN A 45 -2.81 -7.34 1.04
CA GLN A 45 -2.94 -8.77 0.72
C GLN A 45 -2.45 -9.11 -0.70
N GLN A 46 -2.34 -8.12 -1.58
CA GLN A 46 -1.80 -8.27 -2.94
C GLN A 46 -0.28 -8.09 -3.02
N GLY A 47 0.41 -8.03 -1.88
CA GLY A 47 1.87 -7.84 -1.84
C GLY A 47 2.34 -6.39 -2.01
N LEU A 48 1.43 -5.44 -2.22
CA LEU A 48 1.78 -4.04 -2.40
C LEU A 48 2.28 -3.38 -1.11
N LYS A 49 3.41 -2.70 -1.19
CA LYS A 49 3.99 -1.94 -0.08
C LYS A 49 3.30 -0.58 0.04
N LEU A 50 2.72 -0.31 1.19
CA LEU A 50 2.05 0.94 1.50
C LEU A 50 2.70 1.63 2.69
N SER A 51 2.78 2.96 2.65
CA SER A 51 3.18 3.76 3.82
C SER A 51 2.17 3.65 4.97
N GLY A 52 2.56 4.08 6.16
CA GLY A 52 1.62 4.28 7.26
C GLY A 52 0.47 5.23 6.87
N PRO A 53 -0.74 5.06 7.43
CA PRO A 53 -1.87 5.94 7.13
C PRO A 53 -1.60 7.35 7.65
N GLN A 54 -1.89 8.35 6.81
CA GLN A 54 -1.83 9.77 7.15
C GLN A 54 -3.23 10.39 7.06
N PRO A 55 -3.64 11.25 7.99
CA PRO A 55 -4.91 11.96 7.88
C PRO A 55 -4.99 12.69 6.54
N PHE A 56 -6.15 12.63 5.90
CA PHE A 56 -6.38 13.27 4.61
C PHE A 56 -7.62 14.14 4.63
N SER A 57 -7.49 15.35 4.08
CA SER A 57 -8.62 16.16 3.63
C SER A 57 -8.24 16.91 2.36
N PHE A 58 -9.23 17.27 1.56
CA PHE A 58 -9.00 18.03 0.33
C PHE A 58 -8.45 19.45 0.65
N GLU A 59 -8.91 20.04 1.73
CA GLU A 59 -8.45 21.34 2.22
C GLU A 59 -6.97 21.31 2.56
N SER A 60 -6.49 20.26 3.23
CA SER A 60 -5.08 20.10 3.56
C SER A 60 -4.22 19.91 2.30
N LEU A 61 -4.74 19.20 1.30
CA LEU A 61 -4.06 19.04 0.01
C LEU A 61 -3.95 20.39 -0.72
N VAL A 62 -5.02 21.19 -0.76
CA VAL A 62 -5.02 22.54 -1.35
C VAL A 62 -4.02 23.45 -0.63
N ALA A 63 -4.05 23.48 0.70
CA ALA A 63 -3.11 24.29 1.49
C ALA A 63 -1.64 23.90 1.21
N ARG A 64 -1.34 22.61 1.10
CA ARG A 64 -0.02 22.12 0.71
C ARG A 64 0.38 22.58 -0.69
N ALA A 65 -0.52 22.49 -1.66
CA ALA A 65 -0.27 22.93 -3.02
C ALA A 65 0.02 24.44 -3.09
N GLN A 66 -0.75 25.26 -2.37
CA GLN A 66 -0.53 26.70 -2.26
C GLN A 66 0.84 27.03 -1.62
N ALA A 67 1.21 26.31 -0.55
CA ALA A 67 2.50 26.48 0.10
C ALA A 67 3.70 26.10 -0.81
N LEU A 68 3.51 25.10 -1.68
CA LEU A 68 4.51 24.74 -2.68
C LEU A 68 4.59 25.77 -3.80
N ALA A 69 3.46 26.26 -4.30
CA ALA A 69 3.40 27.28 -5.36
C ALA A 69 4.02 28.62 -4.94
N ALA A 70 4.06 28.93 -3.64
CA ALA A 70 4.71 30.13 -3.10
C ALA A 70 6.25 30.05 -3.06
N LYS A 71 6.84 28.90 -3.43
CA LYS A 71 8.28 28.66 -3.40
C LYS A 71 8.82 28.44 -4.81
N PRO A 72 10.09 28.78 -5.09
CA PRO A 72 10.75 28.35 -6.30
C PRO A 72 10.71 26.82 -6.42
N TYR A 73 10.59 26.31 -7.64
CA TYR A 73 10.68 24.86 -7.88
C TYR A 73 12.03 24.31 -7.40
N ALA A 74 11.96 23.24 -6.64
CA ALA A 74 13.12 22.45 -6.27
C ALA A 74 12.75 20.97 -6.46
N SER A 75 13.56 20.25 -7.25
CA SER A 75 13.42 18.81 -7.34
C SER A 75 13.66 18.19 -5.97
N THR A 76 12.74 17.31 -5.55
CA THR A 76 12.90 16.53 -4.31
C THR A 76 13.48 15.15 -4.59
N SER A 77 13.76 14.85 -5.86
CA SER A 77 14.30 13.56 -6.30
C SER A 77 15.82 13.50 -6.07
N ASN A 78 16.25 12.55 -5.24
CA ASN A 78 17.66 12.20 -5.05
C ASN A 78 18.03 10.91 -5.80
N LEU A 79 17.35 10.63 -6.90
CA LEU A 79 17.54 9.42 -7.67
C LEU A 79 18.86 9.44 -8.46
N PRO A 80 19.49 8.28 -8.71
CA PRO A 80 20.73 8.18 -9.46
C PRO A 80 20.51 8.54 -10.93
N LYS A 81 20.89 9.75 -11.31
CA LYS A 81 20.66 10.28 -12.68
C LYS A 81 21.36 9.45 -13.76
N ASP A 82 22.53 8.92 -13.46
CA ASP A 82 23.28 8.04 -14.36
C ASP A 82 22.55 6.72 -14.64
N VAL A 83 21.81 6.19 -13.65
CA VAL A 83 20.95 5.02 -13.84
C VAL A 83 19.75 5.38 -14.71
N LEU A 84 19.06 6.48 -14.39
CA LEU A 84 17.92 6.96 -15.17
C LEU A 84 18.27 7.21 -16.64
N GLU A 85 19.42 7.82 -16.92
CA GLU A 85 19.89 8.07 -18.28
C GLU A 85 20.14 6.79 -19.09
N ARG A 86 20.52 5.69 -18.44
CA ARG A 86 20.70 4.38 -19.08
C ARG A 86 19.38 3.64 -19.34
N ILE A 87 18.30 4.00 -18.66
CA ILE A 87 16.96 3.49 -18.95
C ILE A 87 16.37 4.31 -20.10
N ASP A 88 16.90 4.12 -21.29
CA ASP A 88 16.43 4.78 -22.50
C ASP A 88 15.11 4.18 -23.02
N TYR A 89 14.66 4.59 -24.18
CA TYR A 89 13.39 4.13 -24.75
C TYR A 89 13.35 2.61 -24.95
N GLU A 90 14.44 2.03 -25.43
CA GLU A 90 14.52 0.58 -25.67
C GLU A 90 14.52 -0.21 -24.36
N GLN A 91 15.32 0.22 -23.38
CA GLN A 91 15.37 -0.40 -22.07
C GLN A 91 14.04 -0.26 -21.33
N HIS A 92 13.45 0.93 -21.36
CA HIS A 92 12.15 1.18 -20.75
C HIS A 92 11.03 0.32 -21.36
N GLY A 93 11.11 0.08 -22.68
CA GLY A 93 10.18 -0.79 -23.40
C GLY A 93 10.21 -2.25 -22.93
N LYS A 94 11.32 -2.72 -22.34
CA LYS A 94 11.49 -4.07 -21.80
C LYS A 94 11.01 -4.22 -20.35
N ILE A 95 10.78 -3.11 -19.65
CA ILE A 95 10.28 -3.10 -18.27
C ILE A 95 8.75 -3.18 -18.29
N LYS A 96 8.20 -4.23 -17.71
CA LYS A 96 6.75 -4.48 -17.65
C LYS A 96 6.27 -4.56 -16.22
N TYR A 97 5.21 -3.83 -15.89
CA TYR A 97 4.57 -3.95 -14.60
C TYR A 97 3.87 -5.31 -14.47
N GLN A 98 4.10 -6.00 -13.35
CA GLN A 98 3.47 -7.30 -13.10
C GLN A 98 1.97 -7.11 -12.82
N THR A 99 1.13 -7.76 -13.62
CA THR A 99 -0.32 -7.61 -13.53
C THR A 99 -0.88 -8.15 -12.23
N ASP A 100 -0.16 -9.07 -11.57
CA ASP A 100 -0.53 -9.62 -10.27
C ASP A 100 -0.48 -8.59 -9.14
N ASP A 101 0.33 -7.55 -9.30
CA ASP A 101 0.48 -6.43 -8.37
C ASP A 101 -0.37 -5.20 -8.76
N ALA A 102 -1.29 -5.33 -9.73
CA ALA A 102 -2.13 -4.21 -10.13
C ALA A 102 -3.08 -3.80 -9.01
N VAL A 103 -3.12 -2.50 -8.71
CA VAL A 103 -4.06 -1.94 -7.74
C VAL A 103 -5.49 -2.15 -8.24
N PHE A 104 -6.39 -2.59 -7.36
CA PHE A 104 -7.78 -2.93 -7.66
C PHE A 104 -7.99 -4.11 -8.62
N ARG A 105 -7.01 -5.00 -8.77
CA ARG A 105 -7.11 -6.20 -9.59
C ARG A 105 -8.39 -7.01 -9.29
N ASP A 106 -8.69 -7.23 -8.00
CA ASP A 106 -9.82 -8.04 -7.53
C ASP A 106 -11.03 -7.21 -7.08
N GLY A 107 -11.00 -5.89 -7.32
CA GLY A 107 -12.03 -4.94 -6.91
C GLY A 107 -11.50 -3.90 -5.90
N PRO A 108 -12.27 -2.90 -5.43
CA PRO A 108 -13.52 -2.45 -6.01
C PRO A 108 -13.24 -1.75 -7.34
N GLY A 109 -14.11 -1.95 -8.28
CA GLY A 109 -14.00 -1.33 -9.59
C GLY A 109 -13.67 -2.31 -10.70
N GLN A 110 -13.77 -1.80 -11.90
CA GLN A 110 -13.67 -2.58 -13.13
C GLN A 110 -12.27 -2.47 -13.76
N PHE A 111 -11.53 -1.42 -13.39
CA PHE A 111 -10.31 -1.04 -14.07
C PHE A 111 -9.11 -1.14 -13.13
N PRO A 112 -8.32 -2.23 -13.20
CA PRO A 112 -7.05 -2.32 -12.49
C PRO A 112 -6.10 -1.19 -12.89
N VAL A 113 -5.23 -0.79 -11.96
CA VAL A 113 -4.25 0.27 -12.19
C VAL A 113 -2.85 -0.33 -12.14
N THR A 114 -2.06 -0.06 -13.17
CA THR A 114 -0.65 -0.42 -13.27
C THR A 114 0.20 0.83 -13.36
N PHE A 115 1.51 0.71 -13.09
CA PHE A 115 2.40 1.83 -12.98
C PHE A 115 3.53 1.77 -14.00
N PHE A 116 4.09 2.93 -14.34
CA PHE A 116 5.24 3.05 -15.22
C PHE A 116 6.51 3.25 -14.41
N HIS A 117 7.57 2.58 -14.84
CA HIS A 117 8.89 2.76 -14.28
C HIS A 117 9.49 4.12 -14.70
N LEU A 118 10.32 4.68 -13.83
CA LEU A 118 11.13 5.86 -14.14
C LEU A 118 12.18 5.53 -15.20
N GLY A 119 12.67 6.54 -15.89
CA GLY A 119 13.71 6.40 -16.90
C GLY A 119 14.13 7.74 -17.48
N ARG A 120 14.96 7.73 -18.52
CA ARG A 120 15.54 8.93 -19.13
C ARG A 120 14.54 10.05 -19.41
N PHE A 121 13.35 9.70 -19.88
CA PHE A 121 12.32 10.68 -20.27
C PHE A 121 11.35 11.04 -19.14
N PHE A 122 11.40 10.30 -18.05
CA PHE A 122 10.54 10.48 -16.87
C PHE A 122 11.38 10.31 -15.61
N GLN A 123 12.13 11.35 -15.24
CA GLN A 123 13.11 11.32 -14.15
C GLN A 123 12.53 11.76 -12.81
N GLU A 124 11.43 12.52 -12.81
CA GLU A 124 10.77 12.99 -11.59
C GLU A 124 9.67 12.03 -11.18
N PRO A 125 9.72 11.50 -9.95
CA PRO A 125 8.73 10.55 -9.48
C PRO A 125 7.38 11.23 -9.19
N VAL A 126 6.31 10.50 -9.44
CA VAL A 126 4.96 10.82 -9.01
C VAL A 126 4.62 9.97 -7.78
N HIS A 127 4.27 10.60 -6.68
CA HIS A 127 3.86 9.95 -5.44
C HIS A 127 2.37 9.61 -5.49
N MET A 128 2.06 8.34 -5.59
CA MET A 128 0.70 7.83 -5.71
C MET A 128 0.14 7.45 -4.34
N HIS A 129 -1.10 7.80 -4.08
CA HIS A 129 -1.74 7.50 -2.80
C HIS A 129 -3.07 6.79 -3.01
N THR A 130 -3.34 5.83 -2.17
CA THR A 130 -4.67 5.26 -1.99
C THR A 130 -5.39 5.98 -0.87
N LEU A 131 -6.68 6.24 -1.05
CA LEU A 131 -7.53 6.81 -0.01
C LEU A 131 -8.35 5.72 0.65
N GLY A 132 -8.38 5.74 1.96
CA GLY A 132 -9.21 4.90 2.79
C GLY A 132 -10.07 5.72 3.75
N ARG A 133 -11.06 5.08 4.34
CA ARG A 133 -11.98 5.72 5.28
C ARG A 133 -12.08 4.88 6.56
N SER A 134 -12.05 5.55 7.70
CA SER A 134 -12.32 4.96 9.01
C SER A 134 -13.34 5.83 9.74
N GLY A 135 -14.58 5.34 9.85
CA GLY A 135 -15.70 6.14 10.32
C GLY A 135 -15.93 7.34 9.39
N SER A 136 -15.90 8.55 9.94
CA SER A 136 -16.00 9.82 9.20
C SER A 136 -14.66 10.34 8.66
N ASN A 137 -13.52 9.77 9.08
CA ASN A 137 -12.20 10.28 8.77
C ASN A 137 -11.62 9.62 7.53
N TRP A 138 -11.02 10.43 6.66
CA TRP A 138 -10.25 9.97 5.52
C TRP A 138 -8.77 9.89 5.87
N PHE A 139 -8.09 8.92 5.29
CA PHE A 139 -6.64 8.79 5.36
C PHE A 139 -6.07 8.42 3.99
N ALA A 140 -4.84 8.83 3.77
CA ALA A 140 -4.06 8.49 2.58
C ALA A 140 -2.90 7.56 2.97
N ARG A 141 -2.56 6.63 2.07
CA ARG A 141 -1.35 5.81 2.14
C ARG A 141 -0.63 5.89 0.81
N GLU A 142 0.63 6.21 0.84
CA GLU A 142 1.46 6.21 -0.35
C GLU A 142 1.76 4.77 -0.78
N LEU A 143 1.68 4.52 -2.08
CA LEU A 143 2.16 3.30 -2.70
C LEU A 143 3.66 3.42 -2.90
N LEU A 144 4.42 2.59 -2.20
CA LEU A 144 5.88 2.61 -2.23
C LEU A 144 6.38 1.78 -3.41
N TYR A 145 7.36 2.32 -4.12
CA TYR A 145 8.02 1.61 -5.20
C TYR A 145 8.79 0.39 -4.66
N ASP A 146 8.72 -0.70 -5.42
CA ASP A 146 9.54 -1.89 -5.25
C ASP A 146 9.89 -2.43 -6.64
N ALA A 147 11.15 -2.79 -6.86
CA ALA A 147 11.61 -3.34 -8.13
C ALA A 147 10.91 -4.66 -8.48
N SER A 148 10.45 -5.42 -7.47
CA SER A 148 9.73 -6.68 -7.67
C SER A 148 8.38 -6.53 -8.37
N TYR A 149 7.81 -5.31 -8.45
CA TYR A 149 6.60 -5.06 -9.22
C TYR A 149 6.80 -5.08 -10.73
N PHE A 150 8.06 -5.15 -11.17
CA PHE A 150 8.39 -5.07 -12.58
C PHE A 150 9.12 -6.32 -13.05
N ASP A 151 8.63 -6.89 -14.16
CA ASP A 151 9.40 -7.86 -14.93
C ASP A 151 10.35 -7.10 -15.86
N MET A 152 11.65 -7.40 -15.76
CA MET A 152 12.68 -6.72 -16.51
C MET A 152 13.88 -7.66 -16.76
N PRO A 153 14.62 -7.49 -17.86
CA PRO A 153 15.82 -8.29 -18.14
C PRO A 153 16.84 -8.24 -16.99
N ALA A 154 17.56 -9.33 -16.77
CA ALA A 154 18.54 -9.44 -15.69
C ALA A 154 19.67 -8.38 -15.77
N ASP A 155 19.98 -7.90 -16.96
CA ASP A 155 20.97 -6.86 -17.24
C ASP A 155 20.38 -5.43 -17.26
N SER A 156 19.09 -5.28 -16.92
CA SER A 156 18.44 -3.97 -16.92
C SER A 156 19.09 -3.03 -15.89
N PRO A 157 19.43 -1.79 -16.27
CA PRO A 157 19.92 -0.79 -15.33
C PRO A 157 18.88 -0.44 -14.25
N ALA A 158 17.60 -0.72 -14.48
CA ALA A 158 16.52 -0.47 -13.53
C ALA A 158 16.67 -1.24 -12.21
N HIS A 159 17.40 -2.36 -12.18
CA HIS A 159 17.74 -3.06 -10.95
C HIS A 159 18.58 -2.24 -9.94
N GLN A 160 19.19 -1.15 -10.42
CA GLN A 160 20.00 -0.25 -9.59
C GLN A 160 19.17 0.90 -9.00
N MET A 161 17.86 0.94 -9.27
CA MET A 161 16.99 1.93 -8.65
C MET A 161 16.77 1.62 -7.17
N PRO A 162 16.82 2.63 -6.29
CA PRO A 162 16.63 2.41 -4.86
C PRO A 162 15.17 2.11 -4.52
N ASP A 163 14.97 1.42 -3.41
CA ASP A 163 13.66 1.27 -2.80
C ASP A 163 13.02 2.64 -2.57
N GLY A 164 11.71 2.74 -2.82
CA GLY A 164 11.00 4.00 -2.66
C GLY A 164 11.27 5.04 -3.76
N ALA A 165 11.90 4.66 -4.89
CA ALA A 165 12.18 5.56 -6.01
C ALA A 165 10.93 6.27 -6.57
N GLY A 166 9.74 5.71 -6.37
CA GLY A 166 8.49 6.22 -6.95
C GLY A 166 8.25 5.71 -8.37
N PHE A 167 7.22 6.22 -9.00
CA PHE A 167 6.77 5.80 -10.33
C PHE A 167 6.75 6.98 -11.30
N ALA A 168 6.90 6.71 -12.60
CA ALA A 168 6.78 7.75 -13.63
C ALA A 168 5.32 8.17 -13.87
N GLY A 169 4.37 7.32 -13.55
CA GLY A 169 2.95 7.54 -13.78
C GLY A 169 2.16 6.26 -13.64
N PHE A 170 0.90 6.29 -14.04
CA PHE A 170 0.01 5.15 -13.97
C PHE A 170 -0.91 5.07 -15.20
N ARG A 171 -1.52 3.90 -15.35
CA ARG A 171 -2.52 3.66 -16.39
C ARG A 171 -3.67 2.81 -15.82
N PHE A 172 -4.91 3.17 -16.17
CA PHE A 172 -6.05 2.28 -16.02
C PHE A 172 -6.04 1.23 -17.13
N GLN A 173 -6.30 -0.02 -16.81
CA GLN A 173 -6.50 -1.07 -17.79
C GLN A 173 -7.94 -1.02 -18.32
N GLU A 174 -8.11 -1.33 -19.61
CA GLU A 174 -9.44 -1.26 -20.25
C GLU A 174 -10.38 -2.40 -19.82
N SER A 175 -9.81 -3.54 -19.35
CA SER A 175 -10.54 -4.71 -18.88
C SER A 175 -9.87 -5.31 -17.65
N ARG A 176 -10.52 -6.28 -17.01
CA ARG A 176 -9.87 -7.08 -15.98
C ARG A 176 -8.69 -7.84 -16.57
N LEU A 177 -7.56 -7.84 -15.87
CA LEU A 177 -6.29 -8.38 -16.37
C LEU A 177 -6.34 -9.84 -16.77
N ALA A 178 -7.27 -10.63 -16.20
CA ALA A 178 -7.49 -12.02 -16.59
C ALA A 178 -7.91 -12.19 -18.07
N ASP A 179 -8.46 -11.13 -18.69
CA ASP A 179 -8.91 -11.19 -20.09
C ASP A 179 -7.79 -10.84 -21.09
N GLN A 180 -6.62 -10.42 -20.61
CA GLN A 180 -5.49 -10.04 -21.48
C GLN A 180 -4.54 -11.20 -21.81
N SER A 181 -4.80 -12.38 -21.29
CA SER A 181 -4.00 -13.60 -21.55
C SER A 181 -4.45 -14.38 -22.81
N LYS A 182 -5.25 -13.76 -23.69
CA LYS A 182 -5.69 -14.36 -24.95
C LYS A 182 -5.07 -13.70 -26.17
#